data_0f6c68b5d0da2768316037aa0f301ad8
#
_entry.id   0f6c68b5d0da2768316037aa0f301ad8
#
_cell.length_a   1.000
_cell.length_b   1.000
_cell.length_c   1.000
_cell.angle_alpha   90.00
_cell.angle_beta   90.00
_cell.angle_gamma   90.00
#
_symmetry.space_group_name_H-M   'P 1'
#
loop_
_entity.id
_entity.type
_entity.pdbx_description
1 polymer ?
#
loop_
_entity_poly.entity_id
_entity_poly.type
_entity_poly.pdbx_seq_one_letter_code
_entity_poly.pdbx_strand_id
1 'polypeptide(L)' 'MTEIEAKVKAIIVDKLGVEESQVTNDANFQTDLGADSLDTVEMIMEFEKEFGISIPDEDTQKIATVGDAIAYVENAAK' A
#
# COMPACT_ATOMS: atom_id res chain seq x y z
N MET A 1 -1.37 -4.53 -16.07
CA MET A 1 -0.82 -4.11 -14.77
C MET A 1 0.15 -2.95 -14.97
N THR A 2 -0.01 -1.87 -14.20
CA THR A 2 0.85 -0.70 -14.33
C THR A 2 2.12 -0.89 -13.51
N GLU A 3 3.15 -0.08 -13.80
CA GLU A 3 4.37 -0.10 -12.99
C GLU A 3 4.09 0.28 -11.55
N ILE A 4 3.19 1.23 -11.34
CA ILE A 4 2.83 1.66 -9.99
C ILE A 4 2.19 0.50 -9.23
N GLU A 5 1.27 -0.20 -9.86
CA GLU A 5 0.61 -1.35 -9.25
C GLU A 5 1.63 -2.42 -8.86
N ALA A 6 2.55 -2.73 -9.76
CA ALA A 6 3.58 -3.73 -9.49
C ALA A 6 4.47 -3.31 -8.32
N LYS A 7 4.86 -2.05 -8.27
CA LYS A 7 5.71 -1.54 -7.19
C LYS A 7 4.98 -1.52 -5.85
N VAL A 8 3.70 -1.13 -5.85
CA VAL A 8 2.90 -1.14 -4.62
C VAL A 8 2.82 -2.56 -4.07
N LYS A 9 2.53 -3.52 -4.93
CA LYS A 9 2.43 -4.92 -4.49
C LYS A 9 3.77 -5.45 -3.98
N ALA A 10 4.87 -5.10 -4.62
CA ALA A 10 6.19 -5.53 -4.18
C ALA A 10 6.53 -4.97 -2.80
N ILE A 11 6.18 -3.73 -2.54
CA ILE A 11 6.39 -3.10 -1.24
C ILE A 11 5.57 -3.81 -0.16
N ILE A 12 4.32 -4.13 -0.47
CA ILE A 12 3.44 -4.83 0.47
C ILE A 12 4.01 -6.21 0.83
N VAL A 13 4.45 -6.96 -0.17
CA VAL A 13 5.06 -8.27 0.06
C VAL A 13 6.28 -8.14 0.97
N ASP A 14 7.12 -7.16 0.71
CA ASP A 14 8.35 -6.96 1.48
C ASP A 14 8.06 -6.53 2.91
N LYS A 15 7.16 -5.58 3.10
CA LYS A 15 6.91 -5.02 4.43
C LYS A 15 6.05 -5.91 5.32
N LEU A 16 5.09 -6.62 4.74
CA LEU A 16 4.18 -7.45 5.51
C LEU A 16 4.57 -8.92 5.53
N GLY A 17 5.54 -9.31 4.70
CA GLY A 17 5.99 -10.69 4.66
C GLY A 17 4.92 -11.66 4.16
N VAL A 18 4.06 -11.20 3.27
CA VAL A 18 3.00 -12.03 2.69
C VAL A 18 3.37 -12.47 1.29
N GLU A 19 2.65 -13.44 0.76
CA GLU A 19 2.89 -13.92 -0.60
C GLU A 19 2.21 -13.00 -1.61
N GLU A 20 2.81 -12.90 -2.79
CA GLU A 20 2.26 -12.06 -3.85
C GLU A 20 0.83 -12.47 -4.21
N SER A 21 0.52 -13.75 -4.17
CA SER A 21 -0.83 -14.26 -4.46
C SER A 21 -1.88 -13.76 -3.48
N GLN A 22 -1.45 -13.35 -2.28
CA GLN A 22 -2.37 -12.81 -1.27
C GLN A 22 -2.65 -11.33 -1.48
N VAL A 23 -1.83 -10.65 -2.28
CA VAL A 23 -1.93 -9.22 -2.49
C VAL A 23 -2.83 -8.93 -3.69
N THR A 24 -4.14 -9.04 -3.45
CA THR A 24 -5.15 -8.72 -4.45
C THR A 24 -5.71 -7.34 -4.18
N ASN A 25 -6.37 -6.75 -5.18
CA ASN A 25 -6.91 -5.40 -5.02
C ASN A 25 -7.94 -5.31 -3.89
N ASP A 26 -8.66 -6.40 -3.64
CA ASP A 26 -9.67 -6.44 -2.58
C ASP A 26 -9.11 -6.75 -1.20
N ALA A 27 -7.84 -7.14 -1.12
CA ALA A 27 -7.23 -7.52 0.15
C ALA A 27 -7.15 -6.32 1.10
N ASN A 28 -7.65 -6.51 2.31
CA ASN A 28 -7.57 -5.51 3.36
C ASN A 28 -6.25 -5.70 4.12
N PHE A 29 -5.53 -4.62 4.34
CA PHE A 29 -4.22 -4.71 4.99
C PHE A 29 -4.28 -5.33 6.38
N GLN A 30 -5.30 -5.02 7.14
CA GLN A 30 -5.42 -5.50 8.52
C GLN A 30 -6.05 -6.88 8.61
N THR A 31 -7.19 -7.08 7.94
CA THR A 31 -7.96 -8.31 8.08
C THR A 31 -7.47 -9.44 7.19
N ASP A 32 -7.00 -9.11 5.99
CA ASP A 32 -6.56 -10.13 5.03
C ASP A 32 -5.06 -10.37 5.05
N LEU A 33 -4.28 -9.30 5.25
CA LEU A 33 -2.82 -9.37 5.21
C LEU A 33 -2.18 -9.33 6.60
N GLY A 34 -2.98 -9.10 7.63
CA GLY A 34 -2.50 -9.16 9.01
C GLY A 34 -1.61 -8.00 9.45
N ALA A 35 -1.70 -6.86 8.76
CA ALA A 35 -0.90 -5.70 9.14
C ALA A 35 -1.48 -5.03 10.39
N ASP A 36 -0.62 -4.69 11.34
CA ASP A 36 -1.05 -3.87 12.47
C ASP A 36 -0.80 -2.39 12.14
N SER A 37 -1.09 -1.51 13.10
CA SER A 37 -0.95 -0.06 12.89
C SER A 37 0.47 0.34 12.52
N LEU A 38 1.45 -0.26 13.16
CA LEU A 38 2.86 0.05 12.91
C LEU A 38 3.28 -0.41 11.51
N ASP A 39 2.86 -1.62 11.14
CA ASP A 39 3.14 -2.15 9.80
C ASP A 39 2.56 -1.25 8.72
N THR A 40 1.32 -0.79 8.94
CA THR A 40 0.64 0.08 7.99
C THR A 40 1.38 1.41 7.83
N VAL A 41 1.83 2.00 8.95
CA VAL A 41 2.57 3.26 8.91
C VAL A 41 3.89 3.08 8.16
N GLU A 42 4.62 2.02 8.45
CA GLU A 42 5.90 1.77 7.77
C GLU A 42 5.71 1.56 6.27
N MET A 43 4.66 0.84 5.89
CA MET A 43 4.35 0.60 4.50
C MET A 43 4.02 1.91 3.76
N ILE A 44 3.23 2.76 4.38
CA ILE A 44 2.88 4.06 3.81
C ILE A 44 4.12 4.95 3.65
N MET A 45 5.00 4.94 4.64
CA MET A 45 6.25 5.69 4.56
C MET A 45 7.10 5.20 3.39
N GLU A 46 7.11 3.90 3.15
CA GLU A 46 7.84 3.34 2.04
C GLU A 46 7.23 3.77 0.69
N PHE A 47 5.90 3.83 0.60
CA PHE A 47 5.25 4.36 -0.58
C PHE A 47 5.66 5.80 -0.85
N GLU A 48 5.69 6.63 0.19
CA GLU A 48 6.10 8.03 0.06
C GLU A 48 7.53 8.14 -0.49
N LYS A 49 8.40 7.31 0.03
CA LYS A 49 9.80 7.32 -0.36
C LYS A 49 9.98 6.80 -1.79
N GLU A 50 9.33 5.71 -2.13
CA GLU A 50 9.49 5.07 -3.44
C GLU A 50 8.90 5.92 -4.56
N PHE A 51 7.78 6.57 -4.33
CA PHE A 51 7.08 7.32 -5.35
C PHE A 51 7.29 8.83 -5.26
N GLY A 52 8.01 9.30 -4.25
CA GLY A 52 8.27 10.73 -4.07
C GLY A 52 7.00 11.53 -3.79
N ILE A 53 6.07 10.96 -3.04
CA ILE A 53 4.80 11.61 -2.72
C ILE A 53 4.67 11.79 -1.21
N SER A 54 3.67 12.58 -0.82
CA SER A 54 3.37 12.84 0.58
C SER A 54 1.95 12.37 0.87
N ILE A 55 1.79 11.54 1.89
CA ILE A 55 0.48 11.01 2.27
C ILE A 55 0.13 11.53 3.67
N PRO A 56 -0.77 12.52 3.78
CA PRO A 56 -1.18 13.04 5.08
C PRO A 56 -1.84 11.97 5.95
N ASP A 57 -1.73 12.11 7.25
CA ASP A 57 -2.32 11.15 8.19
C ASP A 57 -3.82 10.94 7.95
N GLU A 58 -4.55 12.02 7.63
CA GLU A 58 -5.97 11.91 7.36
C GLU A 58 -6.28 11.04 6.14
N ASP A 59 -5.36 11.01 5.17
CA ASP A 59 -5.53 10.20 3.96
C ASP A 59 -5.15 8.74 4.22
N THR A 60 -4.27 8.47 5.18
CA THR A 60 -3.89 7.09 5.48
C THR A 60 -5.09 6.29 5.97
N GLN A 61 -6.06 6.96 6.60
CA GLN A 61 -7.27 6.30 7.09
C GLN A 61 -8.19 5.86 5.94
N LYS A 62 -8.02 6.43 4.76
CA LYS A 62 -8.81 6.07 3.58
C LYS A 62 -8.21 4.89 2.83
N ILE A 63 -6.99 4.53 3.15
CA ILE A 63 -6.29 3.42 2.49
C ILE A 63 -6.50 2.16 3.31
N ALA A 64 -7.54 1.42 2.99
CA ALA A 64 -7.88 0.19 3.72
C ALA A 64 -7.50 -1.06 2.95
N THR A 65 -7.54 -1.01 1.63
CA THR A 65 -7.24 -2.16 0.78
C THR A 65 -6.06 -1.87 -0.15
N VAL A 66 -5.56 -2.92 -0.77
CA VAL A 66 -4.48 -2.80 -1.76
C VAL A 66 -4.92 -1.90 -2.92
N GLY A 67 -6.15 -2.07 -3.38
CA GLY A 67 -6.70 -1.24 -4.45
C GLY A 67 -6.76 0.23 -4.08
N ASP A 68 -7.12 0.53 -2.83
CA ASP A 68 -7.13 1.91 -2.34
C ASP A 68 -5.73 2.51 -2.40
N ALA A 69 -4.72 1.76 -2.00
CA ALA A 69 -3.33 2.22 -2.02
C ALA A 69 -2.87 2.49 -3.44
N ILE A 70 -3.17 1.58 -4.35
CA ILE A 70 -2.79 1.73 -5.76
C ILE A 70 -3.44 2.98 -6.35
N ALA A 71 -4.74 3.16 -6.12
CA ALA A 71 -5.46 4.32 -6.64
C ALA A 71 -4.89 5.62 -6.08
N TYR A 72 -4.59 5.64 -4.79
CA TYR A 72 -4.03 6.83 -4.16
C TYR A 72 -2.68 7.20 -4.77
N VAL A 73 -1.80 6.23 -4.90
CA VAL A 73 -0.47 6.46 -5.46
C VAL A 73 -0.56 6.92 -6.92
N GLU A 74 -1.42 6.30 -7.70
CA GLU A 74 -1.60 6.68 -9.10
C GLU A 74 -2.07 8.12 -9.23
N ASN A 75 -3.00 8.55 -8.39
CA ASN A 75 -3.47 9.93 -8.39
C ASN A 75 -2.40 10.90 -7.94
N ALA A 76 -1.64 10.54 -6.92
CA ALA A 76 -0.60 11.42 -6.37
C ALA A 76 0.60 11.55 -7.30
N ALA A 77 0.88 10.54 -8.10
CA ALA A 77 2.04 10.49 -8.98
C ALA A 77 1.80 11.17 -10.35
N LYS A 78 0.59 11.62 -10.61
CA LYS A 78 0.27 12.29 -11.87
C LYS A 78 0.89 13.68 -11.96
#